data_864915bf147cca9686cc9fb821a9102e
#
_entry.id   864915bf147cca9686cc9fb821a9102e
#
_cell.length_a   1.000
_cell.length_b   1.000
_cell.length_c   1.000
_cell.angle_alpha   90.00
_cell.angle_beta   90.00
_cell.angle_gamma   90.00
#
_symmetry.space_group_name_H-M   'P 1'
#
loop_
_entity.id
_entity.type
_entity.pdbx_description
1 polymer ?
#
loop_
_entity_poly.entity_id
_entity_poly.type
_entity_poly.pdbx_seq_one_letter_code
_entity_poly.pdbx_strand_id
1 'polypeptide(L)'
;MAVVPAVNLPLRALKNGDLIILYDDLKTNMANLIGLAEHVSPEKVNFMTKIGQGLTYVCITEEKAEQLLLSKMIERDQLEETKSFTISIDFKDTTTGISSIERSDTISAMTRMEYQPSDFKRPGHVFPLIGKRNGLLDRIGVTEALIDLTKMITSTHVGYMTEILNSTGEIASYEEIEQISSAYDIPILSISELIIMKQDEFIQLLEGTVVDGRKIGRKIGFPTANIELIGNNIALPRGVYGVKVFHQNREYLGVMNVGKRPTFTRNSNELHYEVHILNFNEMIYGQALDVKVCFYLREEIAFPSFNDLIAQINRDIDSVVNRFHLIKTD
;
A
#
# COMPACT_ATOMS: atom_id res chain seq x y z
N MET A 1 24.11 -0.33 25.13
CA MET A 1 22.78 0.18 24.84
C MET A 1 22.56 -0.10 23.36
N ALA A 2 21.63 -0.97 23.02
CA ALA A 2 21.28 -1.20 21.61
C ALA A 2 20.65 0.08 21.06
N VAL A 3 21.21 0.62 19.99
CA VAL A 3 20.63 1.74 19.25
C VAL A 3 19.31 1.23 18.68
N VAL A 4 18.18 1.63 19.27
CA VAL A 4 16.86 1.35 18.70
C VAL A 4 16.80 2.10 17.38
N PRO A 5 16.55 1.46 16.24
CA PRO A 5 16.48 2.16 14.96
C PRO A 5 15.49 3.34 15.06
N ALA A 6 15.86 4.49 14.49
CA ALA A 6 15.06 5.73 14.54
C ALA A 6 13.60 5.52 14.06
N VAL A 7 13.38 4.54 13.21
CA VAL A 7 12.11 4.14 12.65
C VAL A 7 11.08 3.60 13.67
N ASN A 8 11.52 3.13 14.83
CA ASN A 8 10.62 2.62 15.87
C ASN A 8 9.86 3.73 16.63
N LEU A 9 10.33 4.97 16.59
CA LEU A 9 9.72 6.07 17.34
C LEU A 9 8.32 6.46 16.79
N PRO A 10 8.14 6.69 15.46
CA PRO A 10 6.82 7.00 14.91
C PRO A 10 5.78 5.90 15.14
N LEU A 11 6.15 4.62 14.96
CA LEU A 11 5.24 3.50 15.20
C LEU A 11 4.83 3.39 16.66
N ARG A 12 5.77 3.62 17.58
CA ARG A 12 5.47 3.63 19.02
C ARG A 12 4.53 4.77 19.40
N ALA A 13 4.76 5.97 18.83
CA ALA A 13 3.89 7.13 19.04
C ALA A 13 2.46 6.81 18.56
N LEU A 14 2.28 6.32 17.33
CA LEU A 14 0.97 5.90 16.82
C LEU A 14 0.31 4.84 17.70
N LYS A 15 1.06 3.82 18.12
CA LYS A 15 0.55 2.75 18.97
C LYS A 15 0.10 3.25 20.36
N ASN A 16 0.76 4.28 20.86
CA ASN A 16 0.36 4.95 22.11
C ASN A 16 -0.83 5.91 21.92
N GLY A 17 -1.26 6.10 20.66
CA GLY A 17 -2.36 7.00 20.31
C GLY A 17 -1.92 8.41 19.95
N ASP A 18 -0.62 8.71 19.92
CA ASP A 18 -0.11 10.03 19.53
C ASP A 18 -0.23 10.26 18.01
N LEU A 19 -0.18 11.52 17.61
CA LEU A 19 -0.09 11.88 16.20
C LEU A 19 1.36 11.74 15.71
N ILE A 20 1.53 11.46 14.43
CA ILE A 20 2.81 11.56 13.73
C ILE A 20 2.66 12.37 12.44
N ILE A 21 3.77 12.79 11.86
CA ILE A 21 3.82 13.36 10.52
C ILE A 21 4.20 12.24 9.54
N LEU A 22 3.35 12.00 8.56
CA LEU A 22 3.64 11.11 7.43
C LEU A 22 4.03 11.95 6.22
N TYR A 23 5.25 11.77 5.74
CA TYR A 23 5.84 12.56 4.64
C TYR A 23 5.97 11.71 3.37
N ASP A 24 5.40 12.21 2.28
CA ASP A 24 5.53 11.58 0.95
C ASP A 24 6.80 12.13 0.26
N ASP A 25 7.92 11.48 0.51
CA ASP A 25 9.22 11.76 -0.07
C ASP A 25 9.42 11.17 -1.48
N LEU A 26 8.44 10.43 -2.00
CA LEU A 26 8.56 9.71 -3.27
C LEU A 26 7.82 10.36 -4.44
N LYS A 27 6.70 11.06 -4.18
CA LYS A 27 5.85 11.59 -5.25
C LYS A 27 5.52 13.08 -5.10
N THR A 28 4.94 13.45 -3.98
CA THR A 28 4.28 14.77 -3.85
C THR A 28 5.05 15.76 -3.00
N ASN A 29 6.02 15.30 -2.22
CA ASN A 29 6.70 16.07 -1.17
C ASN A 29 5.73 16.72 -0.17
N MET A 30 4.54 16.14 0.01
CA MET A 30 3.52 16.59 0.96
C MET A 30 3.64 15.84 2.27
N ALA A 31 3.35 16.54 3.35
CA ALA A 31 3.22 15.95 4.67
C ALA A 31 1.77 15.99 5.17
N ASN A 32 1.44 15.03 6.01
CA ASN A 32 0.15 14.93 6.66
C ASN A 32 0.34 14.64 8.15
N LEU A 33 -0.37 15.35 9.02
CA LEU A 33 -0.58 14.87 10.38
C LEU A 33 -1.50 13.66 10.29
N ILE A 34 -1.13 12.55 10.92
CA ILE A 34 -1.93 11.32 10.91
C ILE A 34 -2.14 10.77 12.32
N GLY A 35 -3.24 10.07 12.49
CA GLY A 35 -3.57 9.34 13.72
C GLY A 35 -4.43 8.12 13.47
N LEU A 36 -4.49 7.22 14.44
CA LEU A 36 -5.34 6.04 14.43
C LEU A 36 -6.73 6.40 14.96
N ALA A 37 -7.79 6.03 14.24
CA ALA A 37 -9.16 6.40 14.59
C ALA A 37 -9.63 5.85 15.95
N GLU A 38 -9.03 4.73 16.42
CA GLU A 38 -9.29 4.18 17.77
C GLU A 38 -8.87 5.17 18.89
N HIS A 39 -7.94 6.07 18.62
CA HIS A 39 -7.39 7.05 19.56
C HIS A 39 -7.76 8.49 19.20
N VAL A 40 -8.75 8.68 18.33
CA VAL A 40 -9.21 10.03 17.97
C VAL A 40 -9.82 10.74 19.19
N SER A 41 -9.57 12.04 19.28
CA SER A 41 -10.21 12.90 20.28
C SER A 41 -10.50 14.28 19.69
N PRO A 42 -11.43 15.06 20.31
CA PRO A 42 -11.71 16.42 19.90
C PRO A 42 -10.46 17.31 19.88
N GLU A 43 -9.57 17.13 20.86
CA GLU A 43 -8.32 17.90 20.99
C GLU A 43 -7.39 17.63 19.80
N LYS A 44 -7.23 16.34 19.40
CA LYS A 44 -6.40 15.95 18.27
C LYS A 44 -6.96 16.48 16.95
N VAL A 45 -8.27 16.35 16.72
CA VAL A 45 -8.94 16.90 15.52
C VAL A 45 -8.78 18.42 15.48
N ASN A 46 -8.94 19.10 16.61
CA ASN A 46 -8.73 20.56 16.70
C ASN A 46 -7.27 20.94 16.44
N PHE A 47 -6.33 20.20 17.00
CA PHE A 47 -4.88 20.38 16.78
C PHE A 47 -4.55 20.24 15.28
N MET A 48 -4.97 19.14 14.65
CA MET A 48 -4.74 18.90 13.24
C MET A 48 -5.33 20.00 12.34
N THR A 49 -6.52 20.49 12.69
CA THR A 49 -7.16 21.59 11.95
C THR A 49 -6.36 22.90 12.08
N LYS A 50 -5.79 23.18 13.26
CA LYS A 50 -5.05 24.44 13.51
C LYS A 50 -3.64 24.41 12.93
N ILE A 51 -2.96 23.28 13.06
CA ILE A 51 -1.55 23.13 12.67
C ILE A 51 -1.41 22.65 11.23
N GLY A 52 -2.23 21.67 10.81
CA GLY A 52 -2.22 21.18 9.44
C GLY A 52 -2.83 22.15 8.45
N GLN A 53 -3.91 22.83 8.83
CA GLN A 53 -4.67 23.81 8.02
C GLN A 53 -5.32 23.23 6.75
N GLY A 54 -4.99 21.97 6.39
CA GLY A 54 -5.57 21.26 5.25
C GLY A 54 -6.92 20.63 5.57
N LEU A 55 -7.46 19.87 4.61
CA LEU A 55 -8.70 19.13 4.77
C LEU A 55 -8.47 17.88 5.61
N THR A 56 -9.43 17.59 6.51
CA THR A 56 -9.38 16.36 7.31
C THR A 56 -10.06 15.19 6.58
N TYR A 57 -9.34 14.09 6.42
CA TYR A 57 -9.80 12.87 5.78
C TYR A 57 -9.82 11.70 6.76
N VAL A 58 -10.59 10.67 6.41
CA VAL A 58 -10.53 9.36 7.07
C VAL A 58 -10.17 8.31 6.03
N CYS A 59 -9.07 7.59 6.24
CA CYS A 59 -8.65 6.52 5.36
C CYS A 59 -9.24 5.19 5.85
N ILE A 60 -9.88 4.46 4.94
CA ILE A 60 -10.56 3.20 5.19
C ILE A 60 -10.19 2.15 4.14
N THR A 61 -10.32 0.89 4.49
CA THR A 61 -10.17 -0.21 3.54
C THR A 61 -11.40 -0.35 2.64
N GLU A 62 -11.25 -1.11 1.55
CA GLU A 62 -12.37 -1.45 0.65
C GLU A 62 -13.49 -2.18 1.41
N GLU A 63 -13.13 -3.13 2.29
CA GLU A 63 -14.08 -3.89 3.10
C GLU A 63 -14.89 -2.98 4.05
N LYS A 64 -14.23 -1.97 4.65
CA LYS A 64 -14.93 -0.99 5.49
C LYS A 64 -15.86 -0.10 4.67
N ALA A 65 -15.43 0.29 3.47
CA ALA A 65 -16.27 1.06 2.55
C ALA A 65 -17.52 0.26 2.12
N GLU A 66 -17.36 -1.02 1.81
CA GLU A 66 -18.48 -1.93 1.51
C GLU A 66 -19.41 -2.09 2.71
N GLN A 67 -18.88 -2.34 3.90
CA GLN A 67 -19.66 -2.47 5.14
C GLN A 67 -20.54 -1.24 5.38
N LEU A 68 -20.01 -0.04 5.14
CA LEU A 68 -20.71 1.22 5.37
C LEU A 68 -21.44 1.75 4.12
N LEU A 69 -21.49 0.99 3.01
CA LEU A 69 -22.06 1.40 1.72
C LEU A 69 -21.55 2.79 1.27
N LEU A 70 -20.24 2.97 1.33
CA LEU A 70 -19.55 4.19 0.89
C LEU A 70 -18.98 3.96 -0.52
N SER A 71 -19.76 4.31 -1.53
CA SER A 71 -19.31 4.25 -2.91
C SER A 71 -18.34 5.38 -3.25
N LYS A 72 -17.42 5.13 -4.18
CA LYS A 72 -16.55 6.17 -4.74
C LYS A 72 -17.39 7.27 -5.37
N MET A 73 -16.96 8.54 -5.24
CA MET A 73 -17.61 9.68 -5.92
C MET A 73 -17.57 9.56 -7.44
N ILE A 74 -16.52 8.93 -7.98
CA ILE A 74 -16.31 8.74 -9.41
C ILE A 74 -16.06 7.26 -9.64
N GLU A 75 -16.93 6.60 -10.42
CA GLU A 75 -16.85 5.17 -10.69
C GLU A 75 -15.70 4.78 -11.63
N ARG A 76 -15.25 5.71 -12.49
CA ARG A 76 -14.11 5.51 -13.38
C ARG A 76 -12.94 6.34 -12.88
N ASP A 77 -11.96 5.68 -12.29
CA ASP A 77 -10.63 6.26 -12.09
C ASP A 77 -10.01 6.50 -13.47
N GLN A 78 -10.28 7.66 -14.06
CA GLN A 78 -9.67 8.07 -15.34
C GLN A 78 -8.16 8.26 -15.20
N LEU A 79 -7.67 8.41 -13.95
CA LEU A 79 -6.27 8.48 -13.60
C LEU A 79 -6.04 7.54 -12.42
N GLU A 80 -5.22 6.52 -12.59
CA GLU A 80 -4.82 5.56 -11.53
C GLU A 80 -4.20 6.24 -10.28
N GLU A 81 -3.89 7.53 -10.38
CA GLU A 81 -3.17 8.31 -9.37
C GLU A 81 -4.06 9.14 -8.45
N THR A 82 -5.38 9.22 -8.68
CA THR A 82 -6.26 10.08 -7.89
C THR A 82 -6.67 9.45 -6.56
N LYS A 83 -6.85 10.29 -5.52
CA LYS A 83 -7.45 9.88 -4.24
C LYS A 83 -8.88 9.37 -4.46
N SER A 84 -9.21 8.18 -3.95
CA SER A 84 -10.54 7.56 -4.09
C SER A 84 -11.50 8.11 -3.03
N PHE A 85 -12.02 9.32 -3.25
CA PHE A 85 -13.03 9.93 -2.40
C PHE A 85 -14.35 9.18 -2.42
N THR A 86 -15.01 9.11 -1.26
CA THR A 86 -16.43 8.76 -1.15
C THR A 86 -17.27 9.98 -0.87
N ILE A 87 -18.60 9.82 -0.83
CA ILE A 87 -19.46 10.86 -0.27
C ILE A 87 -19.05 11.13 1.18
N SER A 88 -19.07 12.41 1.58
CA SER A 88 -18.79 12.81 2.97
C SER A 88 -19.89 12.36 3.92
N ILE A 89 -19.55 12.15 5.20
CA ILE A 89 -20.44 11.60 6.21
C ILE A 89 -20.35 12.37 7.53
N ASP A 90 -21.42 12.28 8.31
CA ASP A 90 -21.46 12.64 9.73
C ASP A 90 -22.17 11.55 10.52
N PHE A 91 -21.75 11.29 11.75
CA PHE A 91 -22.43 10.34 12.62
C PHE A 91 -23.84 10.83 12.97
N LYS A 92 -24.79 9.92 13.13
CA LYS A 92 -26.23 10.24 13.33
C LYS A 92 -26.52 11.19 14.48
N ASP A 93 -25.72 11.10 15.56
CA ASP A 93 -25.95 11.86 16.80
C ASP A 93 -25.32 13.25 16.77
N THR A 94 -24.66 13.66 15.65
CA THR A 94 -24.13 15.01 15.45
C THR A 94 -25.25 16.03 15.16
N THR A 95 -25.01 17.28 15.47
CA THR A 95 -25.91 18.41 15.09
C THR A 95 -25.53 18.94 13.71
N THR A 96 -24.50 19.77 13.64
CA THR A 96 -23.98 20.32 12.37
C THR A 96 -22.87 19.47 11.75
N GLY A 97 -22.19 18.63 12.52
CA GLY A 97 -21.10 17.76 12.06
C GLY A 97 -19.72 18.44 11.93
N ILE A 98 -19.65 19.79 11.93
CA ILE A 98 -18.42 20.53 11.59
C ILE A 98 -17.44 20.67 12.77
N SER A 99 -17.92 20.67 14.03
CA SER A 99 -17.07 20.88 15.19
C SER A 99 -16.02 19.77 15.35
N SER A 100 -14.90 20.07 16.01
CA SER A 100 -13.86 19.07 16.29
C SER A 100 -14.41 17.91 17.13
N ILE A 101 -15.40 18.18 18.01
CA ILE A 101 -16.10 17.17 18.78
C ILE A 101 -16.87 16.24 17.84
N GLU A 102 -17.77 16.80 17.01
CA GLU A 102 -18.62 16.00 16.14
C GLU A 102 -17.85 15.27 15.04
N ARG A 103 -16.76 15.86 14.54
CA ARG A 103 -15.86 15.16 13.60
C ARG A 103 -15.14 14.00 14.29
N SER A 104 -14.68 14.18 15.54
CA SER A 104 -14.07 13.08 16.29
C SER A 104 -15.07 11.97 16.59
N ASP A 105 -16.33 12.29 16.91
CA ASP A 105 -17.39 11.32 17.10
C ASP A 105 -17.67 10.51 15.82
N THR A 106 -17.71 11.19 14.67
CA THR A 106 -17.88 10.56 13.36
C THR A 106 -16.71 9.62 13.04
N ILE A 107 -15.46 10.05 13.25
CA ILE A 107 -14.26 9.26 13.02
C ILE A 107 -14.25 8.04 13.97
N SER A 108 -14.53 8.23 15.25
CA SER A 108 -14.61 7.17 16.24
C SER A 108 -15.70 6.14 15.91
N ALA A 109 -16.87 6.60 15.46
CA ALA A 109 -17.97 5.73 15.07
C ALA A 109 -17.58 4.77 13.93
N MET A 110 -16.70 5.18 13.01
CA MET A 110 -16.24 4.34 11.90
C MET A 110 -15.39 3.14 12.36
N THR A 111 -14.83 3.17 13.57
CA THR A 111 -14.07 2.03 14.13
C THR A 111 -14.96 0.93 14.69
N ARG A 112 -16.22 1.23 14.95
CA ARG A 112 -17.16 0.34 15.63
C ARG A 112 -17.86 -0.59 14.66
N MET A 113 -17.94 -1.87 15.02
CA MET A 113 -18.56 -2.90 14.17
C MET A 113 -20.10 -2.90 14.28
N GLU A 114 -20.65 -2.39 15.38
CA GLU A 114 -22.08 -2.33 15.62
C GLU A 114 -22.81 -1.29 14.75
N TYR A 115 -22.10 -0.27 14.24
CA TYR A 115 -22.73 0.77 13.43
C TYR A 115 -22.95 0.34 11.99
N GLN A 116 -24.11 0.70 11.47
CA GLN A 116 -24.62 0.37 10.15
C GLN A 116 -24.59 1.60 9.23
N PRO A 117 -24.74 1.43 7.92
CA PRO A 117 -24.79 2.56 6.96
C PRO A 117 -25.80 3.63 7.32
N SER A 118 -26.95 3.27 7.94
CA SER A 118 -28.01 4.17 8.41
C SER A 118 -27.61 5.04 9.60
N ASP A 119 -26.52 4.70 10.29
CA ASP A 119 -26.01 5.49 11.42
C ASP A 119 -25.17 6.70 10.96
N PHE A 120 -24.96 6.84 9.64
CA PHE A 120 -24.20 7.94 9.07
C PHE A 120 -25.04 8.78 8.12
N LYS A 121 -25.20 10.07 8.44
CA LYS A 121 -25.80 11.09 7.58
C LYS A 121 -24.92 11.32 6.35
N ARG A 122 -25.52 11.62 5.22
CA ARG A 122 -24.86 11.87 3.92
C ARG A 122 -25.58 13.01 3.18
N PRO A 123 -24.88 14.07 2.73
CA PRO A 123 -23.46 14.36 2.96
C PRO A 123 -23.19 14.81 4.40
N GLY A 124 -21.88 14.89 4.76
CA GLY A 124 -21.41 15.36 6.05
C GLY A 124 -20.09 16.13 5.94
N HIS A 125 -19.32 16.17 7.03
CA HIS A 125 -18.09 16.97 7.16
C HIS A 125 -16.82 16.13 7.34
N VAL A 126 -16.94 14.82 7.40
CA VAL A 126 -15.80 13.87 7.37
C VAL A 126 -15.75 13.23 5.99
N PHE A 127 -14.57 13.22 5.36
CA PHE A 127 -14.34 12.76 3.99
C PHE A 127 -13.61 11.43 3.98
N PRO A 128 -14.30 10.27 3.78
CA PRO A 128 -13.63 9.01 3.69
C PRO A 128 -12.88 8.86 2.34
N LEU A 129 -11.66 8.31 2.44
CA LEU A 129 -10.81 7.90 1.31
C LEU A 129 -10.64 6.40 1.35
N ILE A 130 -10.91 5.73 0.24
CA ILE A 130 -10.71 4.29 0.11
C ILE A 130 -9.27 4.04 -0.33
N GLY A 131 -8.47 3.37 0.53
CA GLY A 131 -7.14 2.90 0.17
C GLY A 131 -7.19 1.66 -0.69
N LYS A 132 -6.16 1.44 -1.51
CA LYS A 132 -5.99 0.23 -2.30
C LYS A 132 -5.84 -0.99 -1.37
N ARG A 133 -6.30 -2.16 -1.83
CA ARG A 133 -6.40 -3.39 -1.03
C ARG A 133 -5.07 -3.81 -0.41
N ASN A 134 -3.99 -3.76 -1.20
CA ASN A 134 -2.65 -4.13 -0.74
C ASN A 134 -1.81 -2.91 -0.29
N GLY A 135 -2.47 -1.75 -0.05
CA GLY A 135 -1.81 -0.55 0.45
C GLY A 135 -0.73 -0.01 -0.50
N LEU A 136 0.45 0.28 0.05
CA LEU A 136 1.62 0.78 -0.70
C LEU A 136 2.12 -0.18 -1.78
N LEU A 137 1.76 -1.45 -1.73
CA LEU A 137 2.10 -2.41 -2.77
C LEU A 137 1.35 -2.15 -4.08
N ASP A 138 0.12 -1.62 -4.01
CA ASP A 138 -0.69 -1.31 -5.18
C ASP A 138 -0.47 0.13 -5.66
N ARG A 139 -0.34 1.07 -4.72
CA ARG A 139 -0.16 2.49 -5.03
C ARG A 139 0.70 3.18 -3.97
N ILE A 140 1.77 3.86 -4.39
CA ILE A 140 2.55 4.73 -3.50
C ILE A 140 1.76 6.01 -3.26
N GLY A 141 1.39 6.27 -2.01
CA GLY A 141 0.66 7.46 -1.59
C GLY A 141 0.29 7.45 -0.11
N VAL A 142 -0.03 8.63 0.43
CA VAL A 142 -0.29 8.82 1.86
C VAL A 142 -1.49 8.00 2.36
N THR A 143 -2.54 7.87 1.53
CA THR A 143 -3.73 7.06 1.88
C THR A 143 -3.35 5.59 2.10
N GLU A 144 -2.58 5.02 1.19
CA GLU A 144 -2.11 3.63 1.25
C GLU A 144 -1.13 3.43 2.40
N ALA A 145 -0.23 4.39 2.61
CA ALA A 145 0.71 4.36 3.74
C ALA A 145 -0.02 4.35 5.08
N LEU A 146 -1.05 5.20 5.24
CA LEU A 146 -1.86 5.21 6.46
C LEU A 146 -2.65 3.91 6.64
N ILE A 147 -3.23 3.34 5.58
CA ILE A 147 -3.90 2.03 5.64
C ILE A 147 -2.93 0.94 6.07
N ASP A 148 -1.72 0.92 5.52
CA ASP A 148 -0.70 -0.04 5.92
C ASP A 148 -0.32 0.10 7.39
N LEU A 149 -0.12 1.32 7.88
CA LEU A 149 0.13 1.60 9.30
C LEU A 149 -1.02 1.12 10.19
N THR A 150 -2.28 1.38 9.78
CA THR A 150 -3.43 0.89 10.54
C THR A 150 -3.48 -0.63 10.60
N LYS A 151 -3.21 -1.33 9.49
CA LYS A 151 -3.15 -2.80 9.45
C LYS A 151 -2.05 -3.38 10.33
N MET A 152 -0.92 -2.68 10.48
CA MET A 152 0.19 -3.10 11.35
C MET A 152 -0.12 -2.93 12.84
N ILE A 153 -0.98 -1.98 13.21
CA ILE A 153 -1.13 -1.53 14.60
C ILE A 153 -2.51 -1.83 15.18
N THR A 154 -3.59 -1.76 14.38
CA THR A 154 -4.97 -1.83 14.85
C THR A 154 -5.74 -2.99 14.20
N SER A 155 -6.90 -3.33 14.79
CA SER A 155 -7.84 -4.30 14.21
C SER A 155 -8.95 -3.65 13.38
N THR A 156 -9.16 -2.34 13.49
CA THR A 156 -10.25 -1.61 12.81
C THR A 156 -9.85 -1.09 11.44
N HIS A 157 -8.55 -0.97 11.19
CA HIS A 157 -7.95 -0.50 9.94
C HIS A 157 -8.51 0.85 9.46
N VAL A 158 -8.75 1.76 10.41
CA VAL A 158 -9.24 3.12 10.14
C VAL A 158 -8.23 4.13 10.67
N GLY A 159 -7.76 5.02 9.80
CA GLY A 159 -6.86 6.11 10.15
C GLY A 159 -7.46 7.46 9.74
N TYR A 160 -7.00 8.54 10.35
CA TYR A 160 -7.40 9.90 9.96
C TYR A 160 -6.16 10.77 9.75
N MET A 161 -6.30 11.75 8.87
CA MET A 161 -5.19 12.61 8.47
C MET A 161 -5.64 14.00 8.10
N THR A 162 -4.71 14.96 8.18
CA THR A 162 -4.90 16.34 7.71
C THR A 162 -3.62 16.78 7.00
N GLU A 163 -3.73 17.33 5.81
CA GLU A 163 -2.60 17.86 5.05
C GLU A 163 -1.95 19.03 5.81
N ILE A 164 -0.63 19.16 5.72
CA ILE A 164 0.12 20.26 6.33
C ILE A 164 0.37 21.33 5.27
N LEU A 165 -0.25 22.48 5.47
CA LEU A 165 -0.05 23.67 4.68
C LEU A 165 0.79 24.69 5.48
N ASN A 166 1.47 25.58 4.77
CA ASN A 166 2.21 26.68 5.38
C ASN A 166 1.28 27.87 5.69
N SER A 167 1.84 28.93 6.26
CA SER A 167 1.07 30.14 6.65
C SER A 167 0.41 30.88 5.47
N THR A 168 0.84 30.63 4.23
CA THR A 168 0.25 31.21 3.02
C THR A 168 -0.84 30.31 2.40
N GLY A 169 -1.04 29.09 2.96
CA GLY A 169 -2.01 28.12 2.47
C GLY A 169 -1.45 27.24 1.33
N GLU A 170 -0.15 27.28 1.09
CA GLU A 170 0.53 26.41 0.14
C GLU A 170 1.04 25.14 0.83
N ILE A 171 1.50 24.14 0.07
CA ILE A 171 2.13 22.93 0.61
C ILE A 171 3.37 23.34 1.42
N ALA A 172 3.44 22.90 2.68
CA ALA A 172 4.58 23.18 3.54
C ALA A 172 5.85 22.53 2.99
N SER A 173 6.95 23.29 3.02
CA SER A 173 8.29 22.77 2.70
C SER A 173 8.76 21.77 3.77
N TYR A 174 9.76 20.94 3.44
CA TYR A 174 10.32 19.99 4.41
C TYR A 174 10.89 20.70 5.65
N GLU A 175 11.51 21.85 5.48
CA GLU A 175 12.03 22.67 6.59
C GLU A 175 10.90 23.14 7.53
N GLU A 176 9.77 23.59 6.98
CA GLU A 176 8.60 23.97 7.79
C GLU A 176 7.99 22.76 8.51
N ILE A 177 8.01 21.58 7.86
CA ILE A 177 7.59 20.30 8.48
C ILE A 177 8.49 19.94 9.66
N GLU A 178 9.82 20.06 9.52
CA GLU A 178 10.78 19.83 10.61
C GLU A 178 10.59 20.81 11.77
N GLN A 179 10.24 22.06 11.48
CA GLN A 179 9.93 23.05 12.52
C GLN A 179 8.66 22.65 13.30
N ILE A 180 7.60 22.18 12.62
CA ILE A 180 6.39 21.68 13.27
C ILE A 180 6.72 20.44 14.11
N SER A 181 7.46 19.48 13.56
CA SER A 181 7.90 18.28 14.27
C SER A 181 8.62 18.62 15.56
N SER A 182 9.60 19.54 15.48
CA SER A 182 10.40 19.96 16.63
C SER A 182 9.59 20.77 17.66
N ALA A 183 8.70 21.66 17.21
CA ALA A 183 7.91 22.52 18.08
C ALA A 183 6.87 21.74 18.92
N TYR A 184 6.36 20.62 18.39
CA TYR A 184 5.30 19.83 19.02
C TYR A 184 5.75 18.43 19.44
N ASP A 185 7.03 18.09 19.27
CA ASP A 185 7.58 16.75 19.55
C ASP A 185 6.83 15.64 18.81
N ILE A 186 6.51 15.87 17.53
CA ILE A 186 5.78 14.93 16.67
C ILE A 186 6.77 14.27 15.72
N PRO A 187 6.99 12.95 15.80
CA PRO A 187 7.95 12.29 14.93
C PRO A 187 7.49 12.25 13.47
N ILE A 188 8.47 12.36 12.55
CA ILE A 188 8.25 12.22 11.10
C ILE A 188 8.54 10.78 10.70
N LEU A 189 7.71 10.23 9.82
CA LEU A 189 7.91 8.96 9.11
C LEU A 189 7.75 9.23 7.62
N SER A 190 8.74 8.88 6.81
CA SER A 190 8.62 8.96 5.36
C SER A 190 7.96 7.71 4.77
N ILE A 191 7.36 7.84 3.59
CA ILE A 191 6.81 6.68 2.86
C ILE A 191 7.92 5.71 2.48
N SER A 192 9.10 6.20 2.11
CA SER A 192 10.26 5.35 1.79
C SER A 192 10.69 4.49 2.98
N GLU A 193 10.79 5.08 4.18
CA GLU A 193 11.07 4.33 5.41
C GLU A 193 10.01 3.27 5.70
N LEU A 194 8.72 3.61 5.55
CA LEU A 194 7.63 2.63 5.74
C LEU A 194 7.70 1.48 4.74
N ILE A 195 8.06 1.74 3.48
CA ILE A 195 8.27 0.71 2.47
C ILE A 195 9.43 -0.21 2.89
N ILE A 196 10.54 0.34 3.35
CA ILE A 196 11.70 -0.43 3.85
C ILE A 196 11.26 -1.33 5.01
N MET A 197 10.52 -0.80 5.97
CA MET A 197 10.00 -1.59 7.11
C MET A 197 9.13 -2.77 6.67
N LYS A 198 8.26 -2.55 5.68
CA LYS A 198 7.38 -3.60 5.17
C LYS A 198 8.10 -4.69 4.37
N GLN A 199 9.32 -4.46 3.96
CA GLN A 199 10.09 -5.44 3.17
C GLN A 199 10.68 -6.57 3.99
N ASP A 200 10.81 -6.41 5.30
CA ASP A 200 11.06 -7.54 6.19
C ASP A 200 9.83 -8.47 6.28
N GLU A 201 8.65 -7.98 5.92
CA GLU A 201 7.41 -8.75 5.75
C GLU A 201 7.24 -9.16 4.28
N PHE A 202 7.96 -10.20 3.83
CA PHE A 202 7.68 -10.81 2.53
C PHE A 202 6.31 -11.53 2.53
N ILE A 203 5.64 -11.53 1.38
CA ILE A 203 4.31 -12.17 1.25
C ILE A 203 4.43 -13.67 1.49
N GLN A 204 5.42 -14.31 0.86
CA GLN A 204 5.65 -15.76 0.97
C GLN A 204 7.04 -16.15 0.44
N LEU A 205 7.63 -17.18 1.03
CA LEU A 205 8.76 -17.92 0.45
C LEU A 205 8.20 -19.12 -0.34
N LEU A 206 8.57 -19.21 -1.61
CA LEU A 206 8.23 -20.31 -2.49
C LEU A 206 9.49 -21.13 -2.75
N GLU A 207 9.41 -22.41 -2.51
CA GLU A 207 10.46 -23.37 -2.87
C GLU A 207 9.96 -24.19 -4.05
N GLY A 208 10.77 -24.37 -5.09
CA GLY A 208 10.34 -25.10 -6.26
C GLY A 208 11.48 -25.52 -7.17
N THR A 209 11.14 -26.35 -8.15
CA THR A 209 12.07 -26.80 -9.19
C THR A 209 11.72 -26.14 -10.51
N VAL A 210 12.75 -25.71 -11.25
CA VAL A 210 12.56 -25.12 -12.58
C VAL A 210 12.22 -26.22 -13.58
N VAL A 211 11.05 -26.10 -14.18
CA VAL A 211 10.52 -27.03 -15.18
C VAL A 211 10.48 -26.41 -16.59
N ASP A 212 10.38 -27.27 -17.59
CA ASP A 212 10.28 -26.81 -18.99
C ASP A 212 8.95 -26.09 -19.24
N GLY A 213 8.96 -24.98 -19.97
CA GLY A 213 7.81 -24.16 -20.30
C GLY A 213 7.65 -23.91 -21.80
N ARG A 214 6.68 -23.06 -22.19
CA ARG A 214 6.41 -22.75 -23.60
C ARG A 214 7.50 -21.91 -24.29
N LYS A 215 8.47 -21.40 -23.54
CA LYS A 215 9.63 -20.60 -24.04
C LYS A 215 9.20 -19.32 -24.82
N ILE A 216 7.99 -18.81 -24.59
CA ILE A 216 7.50 -17.61 -25.27
C ILE A 216 8.31 -16.39 -24.84
N GLY A 217 8.57 -16.23 -23.55
CA GLY A 217 9.37 -15.13 -23.01
C GLY A 217 10.76 -15.05 -23.64
N ARG A 218 11.42 -16.19 -23.89
CA ARG A 218 12.73 -16.21 -24.57
C ARG A 218 12.68 -15.65 -25.98
N LYS A 219 11.57 -15.86 -26.73
CA LYS A 219 11.40 -15.36 -28.11
C LYS A 219 11.25 -13.84 -28.16
N ILE A 220 10.76 -13.24 -27.10
CA ILE A 220 10.52 -11.79 -26.99
C ILE A 220 11.57 -11.06 -26.15
N GLY A 221 12.67 -11.76 -25.76
CA GLY A 221 13.78 -11.16 -25.02
C GLY A 221 13.69 -11.22 -23.50
N PHE A 222 12.62 -11.84 -22.95
CA PHE A 222 12.40 -11.96 -21.49
C PHE A 222 12.30 -13.44 -21.09
N PRO A 223 13.43 -14.17 -21.00
CA PRO A 223 13.40 -15.59 -20.60
C PRO A 223 12.80 -15.73 -19.18
N THR A 224 11.87 -16.67 -19.03
CA THR A 224 11.24 -16.99 -17.74
C THR A 224 11.58 -18.39 -17.29
N ALA A 225 11.77 -18.57 -15.98
CA ALA A 225 11.81 -19.86 -15.30
C ALA A 225 10.38 -20.24 -14.88
N ASN A 226 9.88 -21.38 -15.34
CA ASN A 226 8.63 -21.94 -14.83
C ASN A 226 8.94 -22.74 -13.57
N ILE A 227 8.22 -22.49 -12.49
CA ILE A 227 8.47 -23.10 -11.19
C ILE A 227 7.37 -24.10 -10.85
N GLU A 228 7.74 -25.34 -10.61
CA GLU A 228 6.89 -26.33 -9.98
C GLU A 228 7.15 -26.29 -8.47
N LEU A 229 6.14 -25.88 -7.71
CA LEU A 229 6.28 -25.66 -6.27
C LEU A 229 6.41 -26.97 -5.51
N ILE A 230 7.25 -27.00 -4.46
CA ILE A 230 7.45 -28.10 -3.54
C ILE A 230 6.72 -27.78 -2.23
N GLY A 231 5.94 -28.74 -1.72
CA GLY A 231 5.27 -28.63 -0.42
C GLY A 231 3.89 -27.93 -0.46
N ASN A 232 3.34 -27.66 0.74
CA ASN A 232 2.04 -27.01 0.91
C ASN A 232 2.20 -25.48 0.93
N ASN A 233 2.23 -24.89 -0.25
CA ASN A 233 2.25 -23.43 -0.37
C ASN A 233 0.81 -22.87 -0.37
N ILE A 234 0.62 -21.71 0.28
CA ILE A 234 -0.63 -20.96 0.17
C ILE A 234 -0.71 -20.42 -1.27
N ALA A 235 -1.82 -20.68 -1.95
CA ALA A 235 -2.04 -20.19 -3.30
C ALA A 235 -2.04 -18.65 -3.32
N LEU A 236 -1.10 -18.05 -4.04
CA LEU A 236 -1.07 -16.61 -4.25
C LEU A 236 -2.23 -16.18 -5.16
N PRO A 237 -2.81 -14.99 -4.95
CA PRO A 237 -3.69 -14.37 -5.94
C PRO A 237 -3.03 -14.28 -7.31
N ARG A 238 -3.84 -14.33 -8.39
CA ARG A 238 -3.34 -14.13 -9.75
C ARG A 238 -2.81 -12.71 -9.91
N GLY A 239 -1.69 -12.55 -10.60
CA GLY A 239 -1.10 -11.25 -10.86
C GLY A 239 0.41 -11.28 -11.05
N VAL A 240 0.99 -10.12 -11.12
CA VAL A 240 2.43 -9.90 -11.28
C VAL A 240 3.03 -9.43 -9.96
N TYR A 241 4.19 -9.95 -9.62
CA TYR A 241 4.86 -9.75 -8.33
C TYR A 241 6.32 -9.36 -8.51
N GLY A 242 6.82 -8.48 -7.64
CA GLY A 242 8.25 -8.28 -7.45
C GLY A 242 8.81 -9.33 -6.49
N VAL A 243 9.89 -9.99 -6.89
CA VAL A 243 10.48 -11.11 -6.15
C VAL A 243 12.00 -11.01 -6.03
N LYS A 244 12.53 -11.62 -4.97
CA LYS A 244 13.94 -11.97 -4.86
C LYS A 244 14.10 -13.46 -5.11
N VAL A 245 15.03 -13.81 -5.97
CA VAL A 245 15.32 -15.20 -6.35
C VAL A 245 16.68 -15.60 -5.81
N PHE A 246 16.73 -16.70 -5.08
CA PHE A 246 17.96 -17.25 -4.53
C PHE A 246 18.35 -18.50 -5.32
N HIS A 247 19.53 -18.45 -5.92
CA HIS A 247 20.10 -19.55 -6.68
C HIS A 247 21.60 -19.66 -6.38
N GLN A 248 22.09 -20.81 -5.98
CA GLN A 248 23.51 -21.09 -5.68
C GLN A 248 24.15 -20.01 -4.78
N ASN A 249 23.48 -19.65 -3.66
CA ASN A 249 23.92 -18.62 -2.70
C ASN A 249 24.04 -17.19 -3.28
N ARG A 250 23.40 -16.91 -4.41
CA ARG A 250 23.30 -15.56 -4.99
C ARG A 250 21.85 -15.11 -5.00
N GLU A 251 21.67 -13.82 -4.72
CA GLU A 251 20.37 -13.14 -4.77
C GLU A 251 20.24 -12.40 -6.10
N TYR A 252 19.09 -12.57 -6.76
CA TYR A 252 18.70 -11.85 -7.97
C TYR A 252 17.33 -11.20 -7.75
N LEU A 253 17.08 -10.09 -8.42
CA LEU A 253 15.74 -9.53 -8.52
C LEU A 253 14.98 -10.22 -9.65
N GLY A 254 13.64 -10.26 -9.54
CA GLY A 254 12.81 -10.85 -10.58
C GLY A 254 11.40 -10.29 -10.62
N VAL A 255 10.76 -10.49 -11.75
CA VAL A 255 9.33 -10.25 -11.96
C VAL A 255 8.65 -11.61 -12.12
N MET A 256 7.71 -11.93 -11.25
CA MET A 256 6.99 -13.21 -11.25
C MET A 256 5.54 -13.00 -11.68
N ASN A 257 5.09 -13.81 -12.64
CA ASN A 257 3.67 -13.92 -12.99
C ASN A 257 3.05 -15.16 -12.35
N VAL A 258 1.91 -14.98 -11.70
CA VAL A 258 1.05 -16.04 -11.17
C VAL A 258 -0.23 -16.05 -11.97
N GLY A 259 -0.42 -17.06 -12.82
CA GLY A 259 -1.54 -17.13 -13.73
C GLY A 259 -2.13 -18.54 -13.90
N LYS A 260 -3.18 -18.66 -14.70
CA LYS A 260 -3.73 -19.96 -15.10
C LYS A 260 -3.25 -20.33 -16.50
N ARG A 261 -2.84 -21.58 -16.71
CA ARG A 261 -2.66 -22.09 -18.09
C ARG A 261 -4.03 -22.27 -18.75
N PRO A 262 -4.23 -21.78 -19.98
CA PRO A 262 -5.33 -22.26 -20.80
C PRO A 262 -5.02 -23.72 -21.18
N THR A 263 -5.59 -24.68 -20.46
CA THR A 263 -5.51 -26.12 -20.78
C THR A 263 -6.81 -26.56 -21.39
N PHE A 264 -6.73 -27.37 -22.47
CA PHE A 264 -7.86 -28.01 -23.12
C PHE A 264 -8.48 -29.17 -22.32
N THR A 265 -7.98 -29.45 -21.13
CA THR A 265 -8.46 -30.51 -20.23
C THR A 265 -9.29 -29.90 -19.09
N ARG A 266 -10.45 -30.49 -18.83
CA ARG A 266 -11.55 -29.98 -17.99
C ARG A 266 -11.27 -29.82 -16.48
N ASN A 267 -10.07 -30.04 -15.95
CA ASN A 267 -9.85 -30.17 -14.49
C ASN A 267 -8.62 -29.47 -13.92
N SER A 268 -8.03 -28.43 -14.50
CA SER A 268 -6.89 -27.78 -13.83
C SER A 268 -7.17 -26.35 -13.41
N ASN A 269 -7.50 -26.18 -12.12
CA ASN A 269 -7.41 -24.92 -11.40
C ASN A 269 -5.96 -24.62 -10.95
N GLU A 270 -4.97 -25.28 -11.56
CA GLU A 270 -3.56 -25.13 -11.18
C GLU A 270 -3.02 -23.77 -11.57
N LEU A 271 -2.42 -23.10 -10.57
CA LEU A 271 -1.70 -21.86 -10.77
C LEU A 271 -0.32 -22.17 -11.35
N HIS A 272 0.13 -21.33 -12.26
CA HIS A 272 1.48 -21.37 -12.83
C HIS A 272 2.29 -20.20 -12.34
N TYR A 273 3.53 -20.47 -11.99
CA TYR A 273 4.50 -19.52 -11.48
C TYR A 273 5.61 -19.36 -12.50
N GLU A 274 5.69 -18.21 -13.15
CA GLU A 274 6.72 -17.89 -14.14
C GLU A 274 7.54 -16.70 -13.66
N VAL A 275 8.85 -16.86 -13.50
CA VAL A 275 9.74 -15.80 -13.01
C VAL A 275 10.73 -15.38 -14.08
N HIS A 276 10.70 -14.10 -14.45
CA HIS A 276 11.79 -13.47 -15.19
C HIS A 276 12.85 -12.99 -14.20
N ILE A 277 14.01 -13.64 -14.19
CA ILE A 277 15.14 -13.31 -13.30
C ILE A 277 15.98 -12.23 -13.99
N LEU A 278 16.13 -11.06 -13.36
CA LEU A 278 16.86 -9.94 -13.92
C LEU A 278 18.36 -10.18 -13.93
N ASN A 279 19.03 -9.79 -15.01
CA ASN A 279 20.48 -9.96 -15.22
C ASN A 279 20.97 -11.41 -15.07
N PHE A 280 20.13 -12.36 -15.50
CA PHE A 280 20.41 -13.79 -15.41
C PHE A 280 20.28 -14.48 -16.77
N ASN A 281 21.34 -15.19 -17.21
CA ASN A 281 21.40 -15.80 -18.53
C ASN A 281 21.74 -17.32 -18.51
N GLU A 282 21.68 -17.95 -17.33
CA GLU A 282 22.02 -19.37 -17.20
C GLU A 282 20.81 -20.26 -17.51
N MET A 283 21.07 -21.51 -17.94
CA MET A 283 20.05 -22.56 -18.07
C MET A 283 19.98 -23.37 -16.77
N ILE A 284 18.85 -23.27 -16.06
CA ILE A 284 18.68 -23.85 -14.72
C ILE A 284 17.54 -24.87 -14.64
N TYR A 285 17.20 -25.53 -15.73
CA TYR A 285 16.19 -26.60 -15.74
C TYR A 285 16.57 -27.73 -14.79
N GLY A 286 15.60 -28.21 -14.01
CA GLY A 286 15.77 -29.24 -13.00
C GLY A 286 16.47 -28.78 -11.72
N GLN A 287 16.85 -27.52 -11.62
CA GLN A 287 17.47 -26.97 -10.42
C GLN A 287 16.43 -26.38 -9.47
N ALA A 288 16.73 -26.43 -8.18
CA ALA A 288 15.92 -25.81 -7.15
C ALA A 288 16.11 -24.30 -7.15
N LEU A 289 15.01 -23.58 -6.94
CA LEU A 289 14.98 -22.13 -6.69
C LEU A 289 14.16 -21.81 -5.45
N ASP A 290 14.67 -20.89 -4.65
CA ASP A 290 13.91 -20.25 -3.60
C ASP A 290 13.50 -18.86 -4.07
N VAL A 291 12.20 -18.57 -4.03
CA VAL A 291 11.64 -17.29 -4.49
C VAL A 291 10.93 -16.61 -3.35
N LYS A 292 11.53 -15.53 -2.86
CA LYS A 292 10.93 -14.65 -1.86
C LYS A 292 10.00 -13.67 -2.57
N VAL A 293 8.69 -13.85 -2.41
CA VAL A 293 7.67 -12.98 -2.97
C VAL A 293 7.55 -11.74 -2.10
N CYS A 294 7.97 -10.58 -2.62
CA CYS A 294 8.12 -9.38 -1.81
C CYS A 294 6.90 -8.45 -1.89
N PHE A 295 6.35 -8.24 -3.07
CA PHE A 295 5.18 -7.36 -3.24
C PHE A 295 4.37 -7.70 -4.50
N TYR A 296 3.09 -7.39 -4.45
CA TYR A 296 2.19 -7.43 -5.60
C TYR A 296 2.42 -6.20 -6.48
N LEU A 297 2.45 -6.36 -7.79
CA LEU A 297 2.69 -5.27 -8.72
C LEU A 297 1.41 -4.84 -9.44
N ARG A 298 0.67 -5.80 -10.01
CA ARG A 298 -0.59 -5.57 -10.72
C ARG A 298 -1.33 -6.88 -11.03
N GLU A 299 -2.56 -6.76 -11.47
CA GLU A 299 -3.33 -7.87 -12.02
C GLU A 299 -2.78 -8.35 -13.38
N GLU A 300 -3.18 -9.56 -13.78
CA GLU A 300 -2.92 -10.03 -15.14
C GLU A 300 -3.71 -9.19 -16.14
N ILE A 301 -3.07 -8.79 -17.23
CA ILE A 301 -3.67 -8.01 -18.32
C ILE A 301 -3.54 -8.80 -19.62
N ALA A 302 -4.61 -8.79 -20.41
CA ALA A 302 -4.57 -9.29 -21.78
C ALA A 302 -4.05 -8.18 -22.71
N PHE A 303 -3.10 -8.51 -23.58
CA PHE A 303 -2.47 -7.54 -24.46
C PHE A 303 -2.94 -7.75 -25.92
N PRO A 304 -3.32 -6.67 -26.63
CA PRO A 304 -3.77 -6.76 -28.02
C PRO A 304 -2.61 -7.07 -28.98
N SER A 305 -1.36 -6.77 -28.62
CA SER A 305 -0.18 -7.06 -29.41
C SER A 305 1.04 -7.47 -28.58
N PHE A 306 2.03 -8.10 -29.24
CA PHE A 306 3.32 -8.41 -28.61
C PHE A 306 4.10 -7.15 -28.20
N ASN A 307 3.97 -6.05 -28.94
CA ASN A 307 4.63 -4.80 -28.59
C ASN A 307 4.08 -4.21 -27.28
N ASP A 308 2.76 -4.29 -27.07
CA ASP A 308 2.13 -3.83 -25.82
C ASP A 308 2.57 -4.69 -24.63
N LEU A 309 2.67 -6.01 -24.82
CA LEU A 309 3.20 -6.93 -23.81
C LEU A 309 4.66 -6.58 -23.47
N ILE A 310 5.53 -6.37 -24.46
CA ILE A 310 6.93 -5.99 -24.25
C ILE A 310 7.03 -4.67 -23.50
N ALA A 311 6.25 -3.66 -23.91
CA ALA A 311 6.23 -2.36 -23.25
C ALA A 311 5.79 -2.48 -21.78
N GLN A 312 4.81 -3.35 -21.48
CA GLN A 312 4.38 -3.57 -20.10
C GLN A 312 5.41 -4.32 -19.28
N ILE A 313 6.06 -5.36 -19.84
CA ILE A 313 7.13 -6.09 -19.13
C ILE A 313 8.27 -5.13 -18.75
N ASN A 314 8.67 -4.22 -19.64
CA ASN A 314 9.69 -3.22 -19.30
C ASN A 314 9.23 -2.30 -18.15
N ARG A 315 7.99 -1.80 -18.18
CA ARG A 315 7.44 -1.02 -17.07
C ARG A 315 7.42 -1.79 -15.75
N ASP A 316 7.07 -3.08 -15.80
CA ASP A 316 7.07 -3.95 -14.61
C ASP A 316 8.50 -4.12 -14.05
N ILE A 317 9.48 -4.33 -14.93
CA ILE A 317 10.91 -4.42 -14.56
C ILE A 317 11.37 -3.11 -13.92
N ASP A 318 11.11 -1.97 -14.57
CA ASP A 318 11.49 -0.65 -14.05
C ASP A 318 10.85 -0.41 -12.66
N SER A 319 9.57 -0.75 -12.50
CA SER A 319 8.87 -0.63 -11.22
C SER A 319 9.48 -1.51 -10.13
N VAL A 320 9.83 -2.76 -10.47
CA VAL A 320 10.48 -3.70 -9.54
C VAL A 320 11.88 -3.20 -9.16
N VAL A 321 12.69 -2.81 -10.15
CA VAL A 321 14.04 -2.29 -9.91
C VAL A 321 14.00 -1.03 -9.07
N ASN A 322 13.13 -0.08 -9.38
CA ASN A 322 12.99 1.16 -8.62
C ASN A 322 12.55 0.88 -7.17
N ARG A 323 11.55 0.01 -6.96
CA ARG A 323 11.13 -0.36 -5.61
C ARG A 323 12.23 -1.04 -4.80
N PHE A 324 13.06 -1.88 -5.42
CA PHE A 324 14.21 -2.50 -4.74
C PHE A 324 15.43 -1.58 -4.62
N HIS A 325 15.61 -0.56 -5.47
CA HIS A 325 16.69 0.43 -5.35
C HIS A 325 16.41 1.50 -4.29
N LEU A 326 15.16 1.88 -4.08
CA LEU A 326 14.76 2.72 -2.93
C LEU A 326 15.19 2.09 -1.58
N ILE A 327 15.60 0.81 -1.60
CA ILE A 327 16.04 -0.01 -0.49
C ILE A 327 17.55 -0.02 -0.29
N LYS A 328 18.33 0.30 -1.33
CA LYS A 328 19.80 0.15 -1.35
C LYS A 328 20.58 1.47 -1.18
N THR A 329 19.92 2.60 -1.00
CA THR A 329 20.58 3.86 -0.71
C THR A 329 20.66 4.05 0.80
N ASP A 330 21.60 3.31 1.41
CA ASP A 330 22.32 3.62 2.63
C ASP A 330 23.82 3.42 2.38
#